data_06fb599bf21360388a102443ed8cabab
#
_entry.id   06fb599bf21360388a102443ed8cabab
#
_cell.length_a   1.000
_cell.length_b   1.000
_cell.length_c   1.000
_cell.angle_alpha   90.00
_cell.angle_beta   90.00
_cell.angle_gamma   90.00
#
_symmetry.space_group_name_H-M   'P 1'
#
loop_
_entity.id
_entity.type
_entity.pdbx_description
1 polymer ?
#
loop_
_entity_poly.entity_id
_entity_poly.type
_entity_poly.pdbx_seq_one_letter_code
_entity_poly.pdbx_strand_id
1 'polypeptide(L)'
;MKNLVLIFLIFVTFSSFSQISSGNIENYIANYIDNVPGNSGNDYADPNNSQLATWNTVIDNLLANNLTNARNFVNSLGYQVTEFTDTSISPNQIFYILEKKTSSSNYWGTYVFSKTPTRNNLILQAPHIKYDTNTGKQAIFCFKNTLARALFISGTHRCNSSSFSSCSGTTSTCGSGSQSYKKSDLAHNVTTMFQKTTENLFTNISNSVFIQLHGFGKKSSDPYVIMSNGTRDTPATDYASLIKNKLLNEDSSLTFQIAHINKSWTRLIGFTNTQGRLINNSSNHCNTSASSSTGRFIHIEQEKLKLRNDSNGWTKMSNALKSVFQSTLSIEKYNLNEVVSVSPNPTFDKVLISAKDVFQIEVYNLLGQKVFQKKFNKVNNPIINFISQSKGIYFLNLRGNSIKLVKN
;
A
#
# COMPACT_ATOMS: atom_id res chain seq x y z
N MET A 1 -36.78 42.82 41.96
CA MET A 1 -36.53 42.61 40.54
C MET A 1 -35.44 41.56 40.44
N LYS A 2 -35.82 40.36 40.01
CA LYS A 2 -34.82 39.23 39.81
C LYS A 2 -34.38 39.24 38.37
N ASN A 3 -33.09 39.50 38.13
CA ASN A 3 -32.49 39.44 36.81
C ASN A 3 -32.29 37.99 36.43
N LEU A 4 -33.00 37.52 35.40
CA LEU A 4 -32.84 36.22 34.79
C LEU A 4 -31.71 36.34 33.75
N VAL A 5 -30.54 35.71 34.01
CA VAL A 5 -29.45 35.63 33.04
C VAL A 5 -29.71 34.41 32.16
N LEU A 6 -30.04 34.63 30.90
CA LEU A 6 -30.23 33.59 29.90
C LEU A 6 -28.85 33.24 29.29
N ILE A 7 -28.32 32.08 29.65
CA ILE A 7 -27.08 31.56 29.05
C ILE A 7 -27.44 30.84 27.72
N PHE A 8 -27.09 31.45 26.59
CA PHE A 8 -27.20 30.82 25.28
C PHE A 8 -26.00 29.86 25.09
N LEU A 9 -26.24 28.57 25.21
CA LEU A 9 -25.28 27.55 24.78
C LEU A 9 -25.30 27.47 23.25
N ILE A 10 -24.28 28.03 22.61
CA ILE A 10 -24.03 27.83 21.16
C ILE A 10 -23.45 26.44 20.98
N PHE A 11 -24.25 25.50 20.51
CA PHE A 11 -23.77 24.21 20.00
C PHE A 11 -23.12 24.46 18.65
N VAL A 12 -21.78 24.55 18.62
CA VAL A 12 -21.00 24.49 17.39
C VAL A 12 -20.97 23.02 16.95
N THR A 13 -21.87 22.66 16.06
CA THR A 13 -21.80 21.36 15.38
C THR A 13 -20.64 21.42 14.37
N PHE A 14 -19.52 20.81 14.70
CA PHE A 14 -18.46 20.54 13.72
C PHE A 14 -18.98 19.47 12.74
N SER A 15 -19.51 19.91 11.62
CA SER A 15 -19.74 19.02 10.48
C SER A 15 -18.39 18.54 9.97
N SER A 16 -17.95 17.38 10.40
CA SER A 16 -16.83 16.70 9.76
C SER A 16 -17.32 16.23 8.38
N PHE A 17 -17.08 17.02 7.34
CA PHE A 17 -17.28 16.58 5.97
C PHE A 17 -16.39 15.35 5.76
N SER A 18 -17.01 14.19 5.59
CA SER A 18 -16.34 12.98 5.17
C SER A 18 -15.74 13.24 3.78
N GLN A 19 -14.41 13.26 3.70
CA GLN A 19 -13.74 13.43 2.41
C GLN A 19 -13.87 12.12 1.63
N ILE A 20 -14.86 12.07 0.75
CA ILE A 20 -15.12 10.98 -0.18
C ILE A 20 -14.88 11.54 -1.58
N SER A 21 -14.15 10.80 -2.39
CA SER A 21 -13.89 11.12 -3.78
C SER A 21 -14.02 9.86 -4.64
N SER A 22 -14.23 10.02 -5.95
CA SER A 22 -14.32 8.90 -6.88
C SER A 22 -13.79 9.29 -8.26
N GLY A 23 -13.40 8.28 -9.04
CA GLY A 23 -12.90 8.48 -10.40
C GLY A 23 -11.78 7.48 -10.73
N ASN A 24 -10.84 7.88 -11.57
CA ASN A 24 -9.64 7.11 -11.87
C ASN A 24 -8.51 7.52 -10.92
N ILE A 25 -8.05 6.60 -10.07
CA ILE A 25 -7.00 6.88 -9.09
C ILE A 25 -5.65 7.22 -9.73
N GLU A 26 -5.34 6.67 -10.91
CA GLU A 26 -4.11 7.00 -11.63
C GLU A 26 -4.09 8.47 -12.03
N ASN A 27 -5.21 8.99 -12.56
CA ASN A 27 -5.35 10.40 -12.93
C ASN A 27 -5.28 11.30 -11.69
N TYR A 28 -5.91 10.88 -10.58
CA TYR A 28 -5.88 11.63 -9.33
C TYR A 28 -4.45 11.79 -8.80
N ILE A 29 -3.71 10.69 -8.73
CA ILE A 29 -2.32 10.69 -8.24
C ILE A 29 -1.37 11.31 -9.28
N ALA A 30 -1.60 11.15 -10.60
CA ALA A 30 -0.81 11.81 -11.62
C ALA A 30 -0.90 13.34 -11.50
N ASN A 31 -2.10 13.88 -11.26
CA ASN A 31 -2.30 15.30 -11.01
C ASN A 31 -1.52 15.78 -9.77
N TYR A 32 -1.51 15.00 -8.68
CA TYR A 32 -0.68 15.29 -7.51
C TYR A 32 0.82 15.35 -7.89
N ILE A 33 1.33 14.33 -8.60
CA ILE A 33 2.73 14.25 -9.03
C ILE A 33 3.13 15.47 -9.89
N ASP A 34 2.26 15.88 -10.80
CA ASP A 34 2.54 16.99 -11.70
C ASP A 34 2.63 18.32 -10.95
N ASN A 35 1.97 18.47 -9.81
CA ASN A 35 1.87 19.69 -9.01
C ASN A 35 2.78 19.75 -7.76
N VAL A 36 3.58 18.71 -7.45
CA VAL A 36 4.53 18.82 -6.33
C VAL A 36 5.67 19.81 -6.63
N PRO A 37 6.24 20.48 -5.61
CA PRO A 37 7.35 21.41 -5.76
C PRO A 37 8.54 20.83 -6.51
N GLY A 38 9.17 21.68 -7.33
CA GLY A 38 10.34 21.36 -8.15
C GLY A 38 11.65 21.27 -7.36
N ASN A 39 12.76 21.41 -8.10
CA ASN A 39 14.13 21.25 -7.57
C ASN A 39 14.65 22.46 -6.77
N SER A 40 13.90 23.53 -6.68
CA SER A 40 14.20 24.75 -5.92
C SER A 40 12.95 25.18 -5.14
N GLY A 41 13.09 26.13 -4.24
CA GLY A 41 11.97 26.64 -3.45
C GLY A 41 12.11 26.36 -1.96
N ASN A 42 12.82 25.32 -1.56
CA ASN A 42 13.02 24.93 -0.15
C ASN A 42 11.70 24.70 0.60
N ASP A 43 10.73 24.09 -0.10
CA ASP A 43 9.39 23.83 0.43
C ASP A 43 9.36 22.66 1.41
N TYR A 44 10.36 21.77 1.35
CA TYR A 44 10.43 20.60 2.22
C TYR A 44 11.06 20.93 3.58
N ALA A 45 10.37 20.59 4.65
CA ALA A 45 10.88 20.61 6.01
C ALA A 45 10.70 19.24 6.70
N ASP A 46 11.70 18.81 7.48
CA ASP A 46 11.57 17.57 8.27
C ASP A 46 10.42 17.70 9.27
N PRO A 47 9.65 16.62 9.50
CA PRO A 47 8.74 16.54 10.63
C PRO A 47 9.51 16.47 11.95
N ASN A 48 8.91 17.02 13.01
CA ASN A 48 9.42 16.84 14.36
C ASN A 48 8.97 15.51 14.99
N ASN A 49 9.53 15.15 16.15
CA ASN A 49 9.22 13.88 16.81
C ASN A 49 7.75 13.70 17.18
N SER A 50 7.06 14.76 17.61
CA SER A 50 5.63 14.71 17.92
C SER A 50 4.81 14.45 16.66
N GLN A 51 5.16 15.08 15.54
CA GLN A 51 4.51 14.85 14.24
C GLN A 51 4.75 13.40 13.74
N LEU A 52 5.96 12.87 13.90
CA LEU A 52 6.26 11.47 13.57
C LEU A 52 5.46 10.49 14.44
N ALA A 53 5.31 10.76 15.74
CA ALA A 53 4.51 9.93 16.64
C ALA A 53 3.02 9.96 16.26
N THR A 54 2.46 11.15 16.00
CA THR A 54 1.07 11.30 15.54
C THR A 54 0.86 10.60 14.20
N TRP A 55 1.81 10.72 13.27
CA TRP A 55 1.76 10.03 11.99
C TRP A 55 1.71 8.52 12.15
N ASN A 56 2.52 7.97 13.05
CA ASN A 56 2.49 6.53 13.34
C ASN A 56 1.10 6.08 13.78
N THR A 57 0.44 6.82 14.67
CA THR A 57 -0.92 6.55 15.11
C THR A 57 -1.93 6.61 13.95
N VAL A 58 -1.75 7.54 13.00
CA VAL A 58 -2.59 7.61 11.78
C VAL A 58 -2.44 6.34 10.96
N ILE A 59 -1.20 5.88 10.71
CA ILE A 59 -0.95 4.66 9.93
C ILE A 59 -1.56 3.44 10.62
N ASP A 60 -1.40 3.29 11.94
CA ASP A 60 -2.00 2.19 12.70
C ASP A 60 -3.52 2.13 12.53
N ASN A 61 -4.18 3.31 12.58
CA ASN A 61 -5.63 3.40 12.38
C ASN A 61 -6.04 3.09 10.93
N LEU A 62 -5.26 3.49 9.93
CA LEU A 62 -5.51 3.13 8.52
C LEU A 62 -5.36 1.61 8.31
N LEU A 63 -4.36 0.97 8.89
CA LEU A 63 -4.17 -0.48 8.82
C LEU A 63 -5.32 -1.24 9.49
N ALA A 64 -5.89 -0.68 10.55
CA ALA A 64 -7.05 -1.21 11.27
C ALA A 64 -8.41 -0.85 10.64
N ASN A 65 -8.44 -0.17 9.49
CA ASN A 65 -9.65 0.38 8.84
C ASN A 65 -10.47 1.35 9.74
N ASN A 66 -9.83 1.98 10.72
CA ASN A 66 -10.46 2.96 11.60
C ASN A 66 -10.29 4.39 11.05
N LEU A 67 -11.08 4.71 10.02
CA LEU A 67 -11.00 6.01 9.34
C LEU A 67 -11.31 7.21 10.24
N THR A 68 -12.26 7.06 11.15
CA THR A 68 -12.66 8.15 12.05
C THR A 68 -11.47 8.62 12.90
N ASN A 69 -10.78 7.67 13.54
CA ASN A 69 -9.61 8.01 14.33
C ASN A 69 -8.44 8.50 13.46
N ALA A 70 -8.19 7.86 12.31
CA ALA A 70 -7.16 8.32 11.38
C ALA A 70 -7.37 9.80 10.99
N ARG A 71 -8.61 10.19 10.64
CA ARG A 71 -8.99 11.56 10.28
C ARG A 71 -8.83 12.55 11.45
N ASN A 72 -9.17 12.14 12.67
CA ASN A 72 -9.00 12.97 13.86
C ASN A 72 -7.53 13.31 14.13
N PHE A 73 -6.66 12.29 14.13
CA PHE A 73 -5.23 12.49 14.38
C PHE A 73 -4.52 13.26 13.28
N VAL A 74 -4.81 12.95 12.02
CA VAL A 74 -4.08 13.53 10.87
C VAL A 74 -4.33 15.03 10.70
N ASN A 75 -5.46 15.55 11.20
CA ASN A 75 -5.87 16.93 11.04
C ASN A 75 -4.83 17.93 11.61
N SER A 76 -4.22 17.60 12.75
CA SER A 76 -3.19 18.43 13.40
C SER A 76 -1.88 18.51 12.59
N LEU A 77 -1.67 17.60 11.64
CA LEU A 77 -0.49 17.54 10.78
C LEU A 77 -0.64 18.35 9.48
N GLY A 78 -1.80 18.99 9.25
CA GLY A 78 -2.11 19.64 7.96
C GLY A 78 -2.35 18.63 6.83
N TYR A 79 -2.66 17.39 7.18
CA TYR A 79 -2.99 16.29 6.29
C TYR A 79 -4.46 15.90 6.42
N GLN A 80 -4.92 15.09 5.49
CA GLN A 80 -6.28 14.54 5.47
C GLN A 80 -6.25 13.09 4.99
N VAL A 81 -7.31 12.33 5.29
CA VAL A 81 -7.54 11.00 4.73
C VAL A 81 -8.78 11.05 3.84
N THR A 82 -8.57 10.92 2.55
CA THR A 82 -9.62 10.81 1.53
C THR A 82 -9.96 9.34 1.29
N GLU A 83 -11.22 8.96 1.43
CA GLU A 83 -11.72 7.66 0.97
C GLU A 83 -12.04 7.79 -0.52
N PHE A 84 -11.26 7.14 -1.36
CA PHE A 84 -11.33 7.24 -2.81
C PHE A 84 -11.88 5.95 -3.40
N THR A 85 -12.99 6.05 -4.16
CA THR A 85 -13.53 4.93 -4.93
C THR A 85 -13.01 4.98 -6.36
N ASP A 86 -12.15 4.04 -6.74
CA ASP A 86 -11.71 3.89 -8.13
C ASP A 86 -12.80 3.21 -8.96
N THR A 87 -13.40 3.98 -9.86
CA THR A 87 -14.45 3.53 -10.77
C THR A 87 -13.91 3.11 -12.15
N SER A 88 -12.61 3.17 -12.36
CA SER A 88 -11.97 2.79 -13.62
C SER A 88 -11.66 1.31 -13.74
N ILE A 89 -11.93 0.52 -12.69
CA ILE A 89 -11.81 -0.94 -12.63
C ILE A 89 -13.10 -1.57 -12.11
N SER A 90 -13.37 -2.80 -12.51
CA SER A 90 -14.55 -3.56 -12.07
C SER A 90 -14.11 -4.85 -11.37
N PRO A 91 -14.63 -5.15 -10.15
CA PRO A 91 -15.43 -4.27 -9.31
C PRO A 91 -14.66 -3.06 -8.82
N ASN A 92 -15.39 -1.96 -8.50
CA ASN A 92 -14.79 -0.75 -7.94
C ASN A 92 -13.93 -1.06 -6.71
N GLN A 93 -12.77 -0.40 -6.61
CA GLN A 93 -11.86 -0.55 -5.47
C GLN A 93 -11.88 0.70 -4.60
N ILE A 94 -11.70 0.51 -3.31
CA ILE A 94 -11.65 1.62 -2.36
C ILE A 94 -10.22 1.75 -1.82
N PHE A 95 -9.71 2.97 -1.88
CA PHE A 95 -8.39 3.34 -1.38
C PHE A 95 -8.51 4.44 -0.33
N TYR A 96 -7.62 4.44 0.64
CA TYR A 96 -7.44 5.53 1.59
C TYR A 96 -6.21 6.32 1.17
N ILE A 97 -6.42 7.59 0.79
CA ILE A 97 -5.35 8.49 0.37
C ILE A 97 -5.03 9.43 1.52
N LEU A 98 -3.84 9.26 2.10
CA LEU A 98 -3.29 10.15 3.11
C LEU A 98 -2.47 11.22 2.40
N GLU A 99 -2.97 12.44 2.36
CA GLU A 99 -2.47 13.52 1.51
C GLU A 99 -2.48 14.87 2.23
N LYS A 100 -1.64 15.79 1.74
CA LYS A 100 -1.54 17.15 2.24
C LYS A 100 -2.81 17.94 1.94
N LYS A 101 -3.33 18.69 2.94
CA LYS A 101 -4.38 19.69 2.71
C LYS A 101 -3.87 20.85 1.84
N THR A 102 -4.73 21.47 1.06
CA THR A 102 -4.38 22.64 0.24
C THR A 102 -3.85 23.79 1.07
N SER A 103 -4.37 23.98 2.28
CA SER A 103 -3.94 25.01 3.23
C SER A 103 -2.61 24.71 3.94
N SER A 104 -2.02 23.53 3.78
CA SER A 104 -0.79 23.13 4.46
C SER A 104 0.43 23.32 3.57
N SER A 105 1.57 23.64 4.17
CA SER A 105 2.89 23.69 3.54
C SER A 105 3.76 22.46 3.85
N ASN A 106 3.20 21.40 4.45
CA ASN A 106 3.94 20.19 4.80
C ASN A 106 4.00 19.24 3.58
N TYR A 107 5.09 19.26 2.84
CA TYR A 107 5.29 18.47 1.62
C TYR A 107 5.93 17.10 1.91
N TRP A 108 5.35 16.31 2.81
CA TRP A 108 5.91 15.03 3.26
C TRP A 108 5.58 13.82 2.38
N GLY A 109 4.78 14.03 1.33
CA GLY A 109 4.37 12.98 0.39
C GLY A 109 2.91 12.62 0.47
N THR A 110 2.51 11.70 -0.42
CA THR A 110 1.17 11.11 -0.45
C THR A 110 1.29 9.60 -0.31
N TYR A 111 0.39 9.02 0.48
CA TYR A 111 0.40 7.60 0.84
C TYR A 111 -0.96 7.02 0.52
N VAL A 112 -0.99 5.95 -0.25
CA VAL A 112 -2.23 5.29 -0.68
C VAL A 112 -2.28 3.90 -0.08
N PHE A 113 -3.39 3.56 0.56
CA PHE A 113 -3.62 2.25 1.18
C PHE A 113 -4.82 1.58 0.53
N SER A 114 -4.68 0.33 0.12
CA SER A 114 -5.83 -0.46 -0.34
C SER A 114 -6.69 -0.85 0.87
N LYS A 115 -8.00 -0.63 0.79
CA LYS A 115 -8.95 -1.10 1.80
C LYS A 115 -9.01 -2.63 1.83
N THR A 116 -8.99 -3.25 0.65
CA THR A 116 -9.03 -4.69 0.44
C THR A 116 -7.91 -5.16 -0.49
N PRO A 117 -6.64 -5.14 -0.03
CA PRO A 117 -5.52 -5.54 -0.87
C PRO A 117 -5.54 -7.05 -1.14
N THR A 118 -5.26 -7.46 -2.37
CA THR A 118 -5.08 -8.89 -2.70
C THR A 118 -3.62 -9.34 -2.53
N ARG A 119 -2.68 -8.40 -2.52
CA ARG A 119 -1.26 -8.61 -2.21
C ARG A 119 -0.89 -7.88 -0.94
N ASN A 120 -1.33 -8.47 0.17
CA ASN A 120 -1.31 -7.83 1.49
C ASN A 120 0.10 -7.52 2.02
N ASN A 121 1.11 -8.20 1.50
CA ASN A 121 2.51 -8.02 1.86
C ASN A 121 3.32 -7.18 0.86
N LEU A 122 2.73 -6.72 -0.25
CA LEU A 122 3.42 -5.90 -1.25
C LEU A 122 3.24 -4.41 -0.95
N ILE A 123 4.35 -3.69 -0.81
CA ILE A 123 4.40 -2.24 -0.64
C ILE A 123 5.25 -1.65 -1.77
N LEU A 124 4.72 -0.63 -2.45
CA LEU A 124 5.42 0.10 -3.49
C LEU A 124 5.88 1.46 -2.99
N GLN A 125 7.05 1.90 -3.43
CA GLN A 125 7.65 3.17 -3.04
C GLN A 125 8.23 3.88 -4.27
N ALA A 126 8.01 5.20 -4.37
CA ALA A 126 8.61 6.06 -5.38
C ALA A 126 9.13 7.36 -4.71
N PRO A 127 10.38 7.38 -4.21
CA PRO A 127 10.89 8.51 -3.45
C PRO A 127 11.35 9.68 -4.33
N HIS A 128 11.53 9.48 -5.65
CA HIS A 128 12.13 10.48 -6.54
C HIS A 128 11.26 10.85 -7.75
N ILE A 129 9.95 10.98 -7.57
CA ILE A 129 8.92 11.07 -8.63
C ILE A 129 9.14 12.17 -9.68
N LYS A 130 9.82 13.26 -9.32
CA LYS A 130 10.16 14.36 -10.25
C LYS A 130 11.51 14.18 -10.94
N TYR A 131 12.50 13.65 -10.23
CA TYR A 131 13.85 13.45 -10.77
C TYR A 131 13.91 12.18 -11.64
N ASP A 132 13.42 11.08 -11.13
CA ASP A 132 13.35 9.79 -11.82
C ASP A 132 12.05 9.77 -12.67
N THR A 133 12.05 10.52 -13.76
CA THR A 133 10.86 10.79 -14.61
C THR A 133 9.93 9.59 -14.73
N ASN A 134 8.63 9.80 -14.49
CA ASN A 134 7.54 8.83 -14.57
C ASN A 134 7.54 7.70 -13.52
N THR A 135 8.51 7.58 -12.61
CA THR A 135 8.47 6.52 -11.59
C THR A 135 7.24 6.61 -10.69
N GLY A 136 6.78 7.82 -10.35
CA GLY A 136 5.54 8.01 -9.59
C GLY A 136 4.29 7.54 -10.35
N LYS A 137 4.19 7.87 -11.66
CA LYS A 137 3.08 7.44 -12.52
C LYS A 137 3.10 5.91 -12.74
N GLN A 138 4.28 5.33 -12.94
CA GLN A 138 4.46 3.88 -12.97
C GLN A 138 4.07 3.23 -11.64
N ALA A 139 4.44 3.83 -10.51
CA ALA A 139 4.17 3.27 -9.19
C ALA A 139 2.67 3.19 -8.90
N ILE A 140 1.88 4.24 -9.20
CA ILE A 140 0.42 4.19 -9.02
C ILE A 140 -0.23 3.20 -9.99
N PHE A 141 0.25 3.11 -11.25
CA PHE A 141 -0.21 2.10 -12.20
C PHE A 141 0.05 0.68 -11.67
N CYS A 142 1.27 0.40 -11.21
CA CYS A 142 1.61 -0.91 -10.63
C CYS A 142 0.80 -1.19 -9.36
N PHE A 143 0.65 -0.21 -8.46
CA PHE A 143 -0.12 -0.34 -7.22
C PHE A 143 -1.57 -0.74 -7.50
N LYS A 144 -2.26 0.01 -8.34
CA LYS A 144 -3.64 -0.27 -8.75
C LYS A 144 -3.78 -1.66 -9.36
N ASN A 145 -2.94 -1.98 -10.35
CA ASN A 145 -3.03 -3.22 -11.09
C ASN A 145 -2.63 -4.46 -10.28
N THR A 146 -1.78 -4.31 -9.27
CA THR A 146 -1.41 -5.39 -8.35
C THR A 146 -2.34 -5.50 -7.15
N LEU A 147 -3.17 -4.50 -6.86
CA LEU A 147 -3.90 -4.36 -5.60
C LEU A 147 -2.96 -4.59 -4.41
N ALA A 148 -1.80 -3.91 -4.44
CA ALA A 148 -0.82 -3.95 -3.37
C ALA A 148 -1.37 -3.32 -2.09
N ARG A 149 -0.74 -3.57 -0.95
CA ARG A 149 -1.17 -3.05 0.37
C ARG A 149 -1.07 -1.54 0.45
N ALA A 150 0.07 -0.98 0.02
CA ALA A 150 0.32 0.46 0.11
C ALA A 150 1.25 0.96 -1.00
N LEU A 151 1.16 2.26 -1.27
CA LEU A 151 2.05 3.01 -2.14
C LEU A 151 2.49 4.30 -1.44
N PHE A 152 3.78 4.61 -1.47
CA PHE A 152 4.36 5.87 -0.97
C PHE A 152 4.95 6.68 -2.12
N ILE A 153 4.59 7.96 -2.17
CA ILE A 153 5.06 8.91 -3.18
C ILE A 153 5.62 10.14 -2.49
N SER A 154 6.80 10.62 -2.91
CA SER A 154 7.41 11.82 -2.35
C SER A 154 6.55 13.08 -2.56
N GLY A 155 6.76 14.09 -1.69
CA GLY A 155 6.02 15.35 -1.72
C GLY A 155 6.73 16.48 -2.45
N THR A 156 8.00 16.29 -2.83
CA THR A 156 8.81 17.28 -3.55
C THR A 156 9.83 16.60 -4.46
N HIS A 157 10.50 17.40 -5.29
CA HIS A 157 11.73 16.96 -5.95
C HIS A 157 12.84 16.68 -4.91
N ARG A 158 13.65 15.63 -5.12
CA ARG A 158 14.72 15.23 -4.17
C ARG A 158 15.75 16.33 -3.87
N CYS A 159 15.90 17.32 -4.74
CA CYS A 159 16.81 18.45 -4.56
C CYS A 159 16.13 19.72 -4.01
N ASN A 160 14.85 19.66 -3.63
CA ASN A 160 14.05 20.84 -3.25
C ASN A 160 14.59 21.57 -2.02
N SER A 161 15.00 20.81 -0.97
CA SER A 161 15.52 21.40 0.27
C SER A 161 16.90 22.05 0.06
N SER A 162 17.10 23.22 0.62
CA SER A 162 18.43 23.84 0.71
C SER A 162 19.34 23.12 1.71
N SER A 163 18.77 22.50 2.75
CA SER A 163 19.49 21.81 3.82
C SER A 163 19.87 20.38 3.45
N PHE A 164 20.94 19.88 4.06
CA PHE A 164 21.44 18.53 3.88
C PHE A 164 20.90 17.57 4.94
N SER A 165 20.69 16.32 4.54
CA SER A 165 20.47 15.19 5.45
C SER A 165 21.73 14.92 6.26
N SER A 166 21.55 14.46 7.51
CA SER A 166 22.65 14.00 8.36
C SER A 166 23.11 12.57 8.05
N CYS A 167 22.39 11.87 7.15
CA CYS A 167 22.70 10.48 6.83
C CYS A 167 23.89 10.37 5.87
N SER A 168 24.67 9.30 6.06
CA SER A 168 25.89 9.04 5.31
C SER A 168 25.65 8.77 3.83
N GLY A 169 26.63 9.14 3.03
CA GLY A 169 26.64 8.99 1.58
C GLY A 169 26.60 10.33 0.86
N THR A 170 26.86 10.29 -0.43
CA THR A 170 26.94 11.48 -1.28
C THR A 170 26.28 11.22 -2.63
N THR A 171 25.92 12.31 -3.28
CA THR A 171 25.37 12.32 -4.63
C THR A 171 25.88 13.51 -5.41
N SER A 172 25.99 13.38 -6.73
CA SER A 172 26.23 14.50 -7.65
C SER A 172 24.94 15.04 -8.28
N THR A 173 23.79 14.52 -7.87
CA THR A 173 22.49 14.79 -8.52
C THR A 173 21.99 16.23 -8.29
N CYS A 174 22.22 16.79 -7.09
CA CYS A 174 21.65 18.09 -6.69
C CYS A 174 22.65 19.24 -6.72
N GLY A 175 23.76 19.11 -7.41
CA GLY A 175 24.81 20.16 -7.49
C GLY A 175 25.89 19.82 -8.48
N SER A 176 26.93 20.68 -8.54
CA SER A 176 28.03 20.56 -9.50
C SER A 176 29.12 19.56 -9.11
N GLY A 177 28.95 18.83 -8.01
CA GLY A 177 29.93 17.87 -7.50
C GLY A 177 29.32 16.93 -6.47
N SER A 178 30.16 16.04 -5.92
CA SER A 178 29.72 15.14 -4.85
C SER A 178 29.41 15.92 -3.59
N GLN A 179 28.18 15.77 -3.06
CA GLN A 179 27.71 16.43 -1.85
C GLN A 179 26.79 15.49 -1.05
N SER A 180 26.55 15.80 0.22
CA SER A 180 25.57 15.09 1.03
C SER A 180 24.17 15.16 0.40
N TYR A 181 23.35 14.19 0.70
CA TYR A 181 21.94 14.18 0.25
C TYR A 181 21.17 15.36 0.83
N LYS A 182 20.19 15.87 0.10
CA LYS A 182 19.27 16.89 0.62
C LYS A 182 18.25 16.28 1.57
N LYS A 183 17.70 17.06 2.53
CA LYS A 183 16.63 16.61 3.41
C LYS A 183 15.40 16.13 2.65
N SER A 184 15.10 16.72 1.49
CA SER A 184 14.02 16.31 0.57
C SER A 184 14.30 15.02 -0.20
N ASP A 185 15.49 14.43 -0.06
CA ASP A 185 15.80 13.11 -0.62
C ASP A 185 15.34 12.01 0.34
N LEU A 186 14.07 11.59 0.18
CA LEU A 186 13.40 10.69 1.12
C LEU A 186 14.04 9.29 1.18
N ALA A 187 14.79 8.90 0.17
CA ALA A 187 15.56 7.65 0.17
C ALA A 187 16.81 7.71 1.08
N HIS A 188 17.22 8.93 1.48
CA HIS A 188 18.47 9.17 2.18
C HIS A 188 18.32 10.10 3.39
N ASN A 189 17.11 10.14 3.98
CA ASN A 189 16.81 10.90 5.18
C ASN A 189 15.91 10.07 6.11
N VAL A 190 16.36 9.82 7.34
CA VAL A 190 15.59 9.04 8.33
C VAL A 190 14.48 9.85 9.01
N THR A 191 14.60 11.20 9.05
CA THR A 191 13.63 12.07 9.71
C THR A 191 12.51 12.45 8.73
N THR A 192 11.78 11.45 8.27
CA THR A 192 10.72 11.64 7.27
C THR A 192 9.49 10.80 7.58
N MET A 193 8.31 11.26 7.12
CA MET A 193 7.09 10.43 7.15
C MET A 193 7.24 9.18 6.29
N PHE A 194 8.03 9.26 5.23
CA PHE A 194 8.32 8.12 4.34
C PHE A 194 9.08 7.01 5.09
N GLN A 195 10.12 7.37 5.83
CA GLN A 195 10.85 6.42 6.68
C GLN A 195 9.95 5.88 7.81
N LYS A 196 9.19 6.75 8.47
CA LYS A 196 8.30 6.36 9.58
C LYS A 196 7.19 5.41 9.13
N THR A 197 6.61 5.64 7.94
CA THR A 197 5.62 4.72 7.36
C THR A 197 6.26 3.38 6.98
N THR A 198 7.50 3.40 6.45
CA THR A 198 8.24 2.16 6.15
C THR A 198 8.47 1.35 7.43
N GLU A 199 8.91 1.99 8.51
CA GLU A 199 9.11 1.36 9.82
C GLU A 199 7.81 0.74 10.35
N ASN A 200 6.71 1.50 10.33
CA ASN A 200 5.42 1.03 10.79
C ASN A 200 4.94 -0.22 10.03
N LEU A 201 4.96 -0.17 8.69
CA LEU A 201 4.48 -1.29 7.89
C LEU A 201 5.43 -2.51 7.96
N PHE A 202 6.73 -2.27 8.08
CA PHE A 202 7.71 -3.35 8.27
C PHE A 202 7.48 -4.12 9.57
N THR A 203 7.10 -3.40 10.64
CA THR A 203 6.82 -3.97 11.96
C THR A 203 5.45 -4.66 12.01
N ASN A 204 4.42 -4.04 11.44
CA ASN A 204 3.03 -4.46 11.64
C ASN A 204 2.51 -5.42 10.55
N ILE A 205 3.17 -5.50 9.39
CA ILE A 205 2.77 -6.43 8.32
C ILE A 205 3.80 -7.55 8.19
N SER A 206 3.41 -8.73 8.61
CA SER A 206 4.25 -9.91 8.51
C SER A 206 4.64 -10.17 7.05
N ASN A 207 5.93 -10.49 6.83
CA ASN A 207 6.50 -10.77 5.51
C ASN A 207 6.27 -9.66 4.46
N SER A 208 6.09 -8.40 4.88
CA SER A 208 6.00 -7.27 3.96
C SER A 208 7.25 -7.12 3.11
N VAL A 209 7.09 -6.89 1.81
CA VAL A 209 8.17 -6.68 0.85
C VAL A 209 8.01 -5.30 0.24
N PHE A 210 9.08 -4.52 0.27
CA PHE A 210 9.12 -3.14 -0.22
C PHE A 210 9.85 -3.08 -1.54
N ILE A 211 9.12 -2.71 -2.60
CA ILE A 211 9.65 -2.49 -3.94
C ILE A 211 9.78 -0.99 -4.15
N GLN A 212 11.01 -0.51 -4.22
CA GLN A 212 11.30 0.90 -4.43
C GLN A 212 11.68 1.15 -5.89
N LEU A 213 10.83 1.92 -6.59
CA LEU A 213 10.98 2.21 -8.03
C LEU A 213 11.77 3.49 -8.22
N HIS A 214 12.91 3.35 -8.88
CA HIS A 214 13.82 4.41 -9.29
C HIS A 214 14.02 4.43 -10.80
N GLY A 215 14.72 5.45 -11.27
CA GLY A 215 15.07 5.56 -12.65
C GLY A 215 16.35 6.33 -12.90
N PHE A 216 17.08 5.91 -13.92
CA PHE A 216 18.36 6.50 -14.28
C PHE A 216 18.48 6.84 -15.76
N GLY A 217 19.41 7.75 -16.08
CA GLY A 217 19.89 7.97 -17.42
C GLY A 217 20.90 6.88 -17.81
N LYS A 218 20.53 6.03 -18.77
CA LYS A 218 21.34 4.89 -19.22
C LYS A 218 22.56 5.37 -19.99
N LYS A 219 23.76 4.95 -19.59
CA LYS A 219 25.01 5.00 -20.37
C LYS A 219 25.11 3.79 -21.30
N SER A 220 25.98 3.82 -22.29
CA SER A 220 26.17 2.70 -23.24
C SER A 220 26.52 1.38 -22.55
N SER A 221 27.33 1.43 -21.49
CA SER A 221 27.77 0.26 -20.71
C SER A 221 26.75 -0.21 -19.67
N ASP A 222 25.67 0.55 -19.42
CA ASP A 222 24.68 0.20 -18.39
C ASP A 222 23.71 -0.86 -18.93
N PRO A 223 23.19 -1.75 -18.06
CA PRO A 223 22.03 -2.57 -18.37
C PRO A 223 20.75 -1.71 -18.42
N TYR A 224 19.63 -2.30 -18.82
CA TYR A 224 18.34 -1.65 -18.76
C TYR A 224 17.77 -1.59 -17.33
N VAL A 225 18.16 -2.54 -16.47
CA VAL A 225 17.69 -2.65 -15.08
C VAL A 225 18.84 -2.95 -14.15
N ILE A 226 18.93 -2.17 -13.07
CA ILE A 226 19.86 -2.43 -11.96
C ILE A 226 19.01 -2.69 -10.71
N MET A 227 19.24 -3.83 -10.05
CA MET A 227 18.51 -4.18 -8.83
C MET A 227 19.45 -4.41 -7.66
N SER A 228 18.94 -4.13 -6.47
CA SER A 228 19.65 -4.40 -5.22
C SER A 228 18.66 -4.70 -4.10
N ASN A 229 19.05 -5.61 -3.21
CA ASN A 229 18.37 -5.81 -1.93
C ASN A 229 18.96 -4.92 -0.81
N GLY A 230 19.82 -3.94 -1.15
CA GLY A 230 20.49 -3.05 -0.21
C GLY A 230 21.78 -3.62 0.39
N THR A 231 22.19 -4.83 0.00
CA THR A 231 23.41 -5.52 0.50
C THR A 231 24.09 -6.35 -0.60
N ARG A 232 25.24 -6.98 -0.24
CA ARG A 232 25.89 -8.02 -1.07
C ARG A 232 25.48 -9.45 -0.68
N ASP A 233 24.63 -9.60 0.29
CA ASP A 233 24.18 -10.88 0.80
C ASP A 233 23.01 -11.42 -0.04
N THR A 234 22.99 -12.73 -0.25
CA THR A 234 21.95 -13.43 -1.00
C THR A 234 20.87 -13.89 -0.01
N PRO A 235 19.64 -13.38 -0.10
CA PRO A 235 18.59 -13.75 0.84
C PRO A 235 18.00 -15.13 0.54
N ALA A 236 17.35 -15.75 1.52
CA ALA A 236 16.66 -17.03 1.34
C ALA A 236 15.56 -16.96 0.24
N THR A 237 14.84 -15.85 0.15
CA THR A 237 13.93 -15.56 -0.97
C THR A 237 14.49 -14.38 -1.75
N ASP A 238 15.01 -14.65 -2.94
CA ASP A 238 15.60 -13.62 -3.81
C ASP A 238 14.56 -13.03 -4.76
N TYR A 239 13.79 -12.05 -4.25
CA TYR A 239 12.80 -11.34 -5.05
C TYR A 239 13.41 -10.58 -6.24
N ALA A 240 14.66 -10.10 -6.16
CA ALA A 240 15.32 -9.44 -7.28
C ALA A 240 15.47 -10.39 -8.47
N SER A 241 15.95 -11.62 -8.22
CA SER A 241 16.05 -12.65 -9.25
C SER A 241 14.68 -13.10 -9.78
N LEU A 242 13.69 -13.24 -8.90
CA LEU A 242 12.33 -13.59 -9.32
C LEU A 242 11.73 -12.52 -10.23
N ILE A 243 11.84 -11.23 -9.86
CA ILE A 243 11.34 -10.09 -10.67
C ILE A 243 12.10 -10.04 -12.00
N LYS A 244 13.44 -10.20 -12.02
CA LYS A 244 14.23 -10.29 -13.24
C LYS A 244 13.67 -11.34 -14.20
N ASN A 245 13.45 -12.55 -13.72
CA ASN A 245 12.97 -13.66 -14.57
C ASN A 245 11.58 -13.33 -15.15
N LYS A 246 10.69 -12.71 -14.39
CA LYS A 246 9.38 -12.30 -14.88
C LYS A 246 9.45 -11.13 -15.87
N LEU A 247 10.34 -10.16 -15.65
CA LEU A 247 10.58 -9.09 -16.61
C LEU A 247 11.15 -9.59 -17.93
N LEU A 248 12.01 -10.62 -17.92
CA LEU A 248 12.51 -11.26 -19.13
C LEU A 248 11.40 -11.99 -19.91
N ASN A 249 10.37 -12.49 -19.25
CA ASN A 249 9.20 -13.04 -19.92
C ASN A 249 8.36 -11.96 -20.62
N GLU A 250 8.33 -10.74 -20.07
CA GLU A 250 7.63 -9.60 -20.67
C GLU A 250 8.45 -8.96 -21.82
N ASP A 251 9.77 -8.91 -21.66
CA ASP A 251 10.70 -8.34 -22.65
C ASP A 251 12.07 -9.02 -22.56
N SER A 252 12.32 -9.98 -23.44
CA SER A 252 13.57 -10.75 -23.47
C SER A 252 14.81 -9.93 -23.85
N SER A 253 14.62 -8.70 -24.34
CA SER A 253 15.74 -7.79 -24.70
C SER A 253 16.27 -6.98 -23.51
N LEU A 254 15.66 -7.11 -22.32
CA LEU A 254 16.14 -6.46 -21.11
C LEU A 254 17.44 -7.07 -20.62
N THR A 255 18.36 -6.23 -20.15
CA THR A 255 19.62 -6.63 -19.53
C THR A 255 19.65 -6.17 -18.08
N PHE A 256 20.35 -6.91 -17.22
CA PHE A 256 20.28 -6.74 -15.78
C PHE A 256 21.66 -6.73 -15.12
N GLN A 257 21.78 -5.95 -14.03
CA GLN A 257 22.79 -6.13 -12.99
C GLN A 257 22.07 -6.24 -11.64
N ILE A 258 22.42 -7.25 -10.84
CA ILE A 258 21.86 -7.45 -9.50
C ILE A 258 23.02 -7.42 -8.50
N ALA A 259 22.98 -6.48 -7.53
CA ALA A 259 24.13 -6.13 -6.69
C ALA A 259 24.73 -7.31 -5.90
N HIS A 260 23.91 -8.23 -5.40
CA HIS A 260 24.38 -9.39 -4.64
C HIS A 260 24.83 -10.57 -5.52
N ILE A 261 24.45 -10.58 -6.80
CA ILE A 261 24.89 -11.56 -7.81
C ILE A 261 26.12 -11.04 -8.55
N ASN A 262 26.02 -9.83 -9.10
CA ASN A 262 27.10 -9.17 -9.84
C ASN A 262 27.93 -8.30 -8.87
N LYS A 263 28.71 -8.93 -8.00
CA LYS A 263 29.38 -8.26 -6.86
C LYS A 263 30.38 -7.18 -7.29
N SER A 264 30.94 -7.24 -8.49
CA SER A 264 31.80 -6.18 -9.04
C SER A 264 31.04 -4.92 -9.49
N TRP A 265 29.71 -5.00 -9.67
CA TRP A 265 28.90 -3.85 -10.04
C TRP A 265 28.67 -2.94 -8.85
N THR A 266 29.00 -1.63 -8.98
CA THR A 266 28.95 -0.66 -7.86
C THR A 266 28.05 0.53 -8.11
N ARG A 267 27.54 0.71 -9.34
CA ARG A 267 26.70 1.84 -9.72
C ARG A 267 25.24 1.62 -9.35
N LEU A 268 24.59 2.60 -8.72
CA LEU A 268 23.14 2.62 -8.41
C LEU A 268 22.65 1.39 -7.59
N ILE A 269 23.43 0.97 -6.62
CA ILE A 269 23.16 -0.24 -5.82
C ILE A 269 22.38 0.04 -4.53
N GLY A 270 22.05 1.29 -4.21
CA GLY A 270 21.13 1.66 -3.13
C GLY A 270 21.59 1.34 -1.70
N PHE A 271 22.88 1.11 -1.43
CA PHE A 271 23.40 0.72 -0.09
C PHE A 271 23.31 1.85 0.95
N THR A 272 23.14 3.10 0.52
CA THR A 272 22.91 4.26 1.38
C THR A 272 21.43 4.56 1.59
N ASN A 273 20.53 3.78 0.99
CA ASN A 273 19.10 3.93 1.15
C ASN A 273 18.66 3.61 2.57
N THR A 274 18.02 4.57 3.25
CA THR A 274 17.67 4.45 4.67
C THR A 274 16.56 3.43 4.92
N GLN A 275 15.61 3.26 3.99
CA GLN A 275 14.57 2.23 4.07
C GLN A 275 15.18 0.84 3.89
N GLY A 276 16.10 0.67 2.94
CA GLY A 276 16.83 -0.58 2.75
C GLY A 276 17.66 -0.97 3.97
N ARG A 277 18.35 0.01 4.59
CA ARG A 277 19.10 -0.19 5.84
C ARG A 277 18.17 -0.60 7.00
N LEU A 278 17.01 0.05 7.15
CA LEU A 278 16.01 -0.28 8.15
C LEU A 278 15.52 -1.73 7.99
N ILE A 279 15.04 -2.07 6.80
CA ILE A 279 14.44 -3.38 6.51
C ILE A 279 15.46 -4.52 6.65
N ASN A 280 16.72 -4.25 6.40
CA ASN A 280 17.83 -5.18 6.57
C ASN A 280 18.48 -5.12 7.96
N ASN A 281 17.80 -4.52 8.94
CA ASN A 281 18.20 -4.48 10.35
C ASN A 281 19.62 -3.91 10.58
N SER A 282 20.02 -2.88 9.84
CA SER A 282 21.24 -2.14 10.13
C SER A 282 21.19 -1.57 11.55
N SER A 283 22.31 -1.54 12.25
CA SER A 283 22.44 -0.96 13.60
C SER A 283 22.20 0.56 13.63
N ASN A 284 22.38 1.23 12.49
CA ASN A 284 22.09 2.65 12.32
C ASN A 284 21.63 2.91 10.87
N HIS A 285 20.34 3.05 10.68
CA HIS A 285 19.71 3.20 9.35
C HIS A 285 20.20 4.45 8.60
N CYS A 286 20.65 5.48 9.32
CA CYS A 286 21.19 6.71 8.75
C CYS A 286 22.64 6.52 8.24
N ASN A 287 23.49 5.85 9.04
CA ASN A 287 24.95 5.94 8.85
C ASN A 287 25.65 4.61 8.57
N THR A 288 25.01 3.48 8.81
CA THR A 288 25.64 2.16 8.67
C THR A 288 24.94 1.33 7.61
N SER A 289 25.68 0.80 6.65
CA SER A 289 25.15 -0.15 5.68
C SER A 289 24.83 -1.49 6.35
N ALA A 290 23.75 -2.14 5.94
CA ALA A 290 23.42 -3.48 6.40
C ALA A 290 24.42 -4.51 5.84
N SER A 291 24.77 -5.49 6.64
CA SER A 291 25.69 -6.59 6.26
C SER A 291 24.94 -7.80 5.69
N SER A 292 23.71 -8.03 6.12
CA SER A 292 22.85 -9.14 5.70
C SER A 292 21.53 -8.64 5.11
N SER A 293 20.85 -9.49 4.33
CA SER A 293 19.59 -9.16 3.70
C SER A 293 18.44 -9.97 4.29
N THR A 294 17.34 -9.29 4.62
CA THR A 294 16.07 -9.94 4.93
C THR A 294 15.34 -10.44 3.68
N GLY A 295 15.78 -10.04 2.48
CA GLY A 295 15.09 -10.24 1.21
C GLY A 295 13.85 -9.35 1.02
N ARG A 296 13.48 -8.52 1.98
CA ARG A 296 12.21 -7.75 2.00
C ARG A 296 12.31 -6.33 1.46
N PHE A 297 13.48 -5.91 1.00
CA PHE A 297 13.73 -4.63 0.33
C PHE A 297 14.32 -4.86 -1.05
N ILE A 298 13.70 -4.28 -2.09
CA ILE A 298 14.20 -4.34 -3.46
C ILE A 298 14.19 -2.93 -4.05
N HIS A 299 15.37 -2.42 -4.29
CA HIS A 299 15.64 -1.18 -5.02
C HIS A 299 15.75 -1.52 -6.51
N ILE A 300 14.96 -0.88 -7.36
CA ILE A 300 14.91 -1.13 -8.81
C ILE A 300 15.18 0.16 -9.55
N GLU A 301 16.34 0.27 -10.14
CA GLU A 301 16.70 1.32 -11.10
C GLU A 301 16.33 0.90 -12.51
N GLN A 302 15.65 1.74 -13.25
CA GLN A 302 15.08 1.43 -14.53
C GLN A 302 15.51 2.45 -15.59
N GLU A 303 15.85 1.97 -16.77
CA GLU A 303 15.99 2.81 -17.94
C GLU A 303 14.62 3.37 -18.36
N LYS A 304 14.61 4.56 -18.99
CA LYS A 304 13.36 5.27 -19.26
C LYS A 304 12.55 4.60 -20.39
N LEU A 305 13.14 4.40 -21.56
CA LEU A 305 12.39 4.08 -22.80
C LEU A 305 11.67 2.73 -22.73
N LYS A 306 12.30 1.71 -22.13
CA LYS A 306 11.74 0.35 -22.10
C LYS A 306 10.75 0.09 -20.97
N LEU A 307 10.90 0.80 -19.82
CA LEU A 307 10.14 0.45 -18.61
C LEU A 307 9.35 1.60 -17.99
N ARG A 308 9.76 2.88 -18.19
CA ARG A 308 9.17 4.02 -17.48
C ARG A 308 8.48 5.05 -18.36
N ASN A 309 8.63 4.96 -19.69
CA ASN A 309 8.17 6.04 -20.57
C ASN A 309 6.65 6.17 -20.61
N ASP A 310 5.95 5.05 -20.66
CA ASP A 310 4.52 4.96 -20.88
C ASP A 310 3.91 3.68 -20.28
N SER A 311 2.59 3.51 -20.48
CA SER A 311 1.84 2.37 -19.98
C SER A 311 2.32 1.01 -20.51
N ASN A 312 2.94 0.94 -21.68
CA ASN A 312 3.50 -0.32 -22.19
C ASN A 312 4.67 -0.78 -21.30
N GLY A 313 5.58 0.13 -20.98
CA GLY A 313 6.66 -0.15 -20.03
C GLY A 313 6.15 -0.44 -18.62
N TRP A 314 5.16 0.31 -18.14
CA TRP A 314 4.57 0.10 -16.81
C TRP A 314 3.86 -1.25 -16.71
N THR A 315 3.23 -1.71 -17.78
CA THR A 315 2.58 -3.03 -17.85
C THR A 315 3.57 -4.16 -17.65
N LYS A 316 4.77 -4.10 -18.25
CA LYS A 316 5.83 -5.10 -18.03
C LYS A 316 6.19 -5.22 -16.55
N MET A 317 6.42 -4.09 -15.85
CA MET A 317 6.72 -4.08 -14.42
C MET A 317 5.54 -4.59 -13.60
N SER A 318 4.32 -4.14 -13.90
CA SER A 318 3.10 -4.58 -13.21
C SER A 318 2.87 -6.08 -13.34
N ASN A 319 3.03 -6.64 -14.54
CA ASN A 319 2.86 -8.08 -14.79
C ASN A 319 3.93 -8.91 -14.07
N ALA A 320 5.18 -8.43 -14.08
CA ALA A 320 6.25 -9.07 -13.34
C ALA A 320 5.95 -9.12 -11.84
N LEU A 321 5.51 -7.99 -11.24
CA LEU A 321 5.12 -7.94 -9.85
C LEU A 321 3.91 -8.83 -9.54
N LYS A 322 2.87 -8.84 -10.39
CA LYS A 322 1.72 -9.75 -10.25
C LYS A 322 2.13 -11.22 -10.23
N SER A 323 3.10 -11.58 -11.06
CA SER A 323 3.57 -12.97 -11.20
C SER A 323 4.44 -13.42 -10.03
N VAL A 324 5.18 -12.50 -9.40
CA VAL A 324 6.05 -12.78 -8.25
C VAL A 324 5.25 -12.77 -6.94
N PHE A 325 4.41 -11.76 -6.76
CA PHE A 325 3.57 -11.60 -5.58
C PHE A 325 2.17 -12.13 -5.88
N GLN A 326 1.93 -13.40 -5.58
CA GLN A 326 0.62 -13.99 -5.79
C GLN A 326 -0.43 -13.34 -4.89
N SER A 327 -1.66 -13.22 -5.40
CA SER A 327 -2.77 -12.79 -4.56
C SER A 327 -2.97 -13.80 -3.44
N THR A 328 -2.91 -13.33 -2.21
CA THR A 328 -3.53 -14.10 -1.12
C THR A 328 -5.03 -14.06 -1.40
N LEU A 329 -5.65 -15.20 -1.61
CA LEU A 329 -7.09 -15.30 -1.46
C LEU A 329 -7.37 -14.88 -0.01
N SER A 330 -7.69 -13.59 0.19
CA SER A 330 -8.26 -13.18 1.46
C SER A 330 -9.65 -13.81 1.50
N ILE A 331 -9.79 -14.89 2.20
CA ILE A 331 -11.04 -15.14 2.89
C ILE A 331 -11.16 -13.90 3.77
N GLU A 332 -12.07 -12.96 3.42
CA GLU A 332 -12.44 -11.89 4.35
C GLU A 332 -12.72 -12.60 5.67
N LYS A 333 -11.89 -12.39 6.69
CA LYS A 333 -12.26 -12.74 8.06
C LYS A 333 -13.39 -11.76 8.40
N TYR A 334 -14.59 -12.14 8.01
CA TYR A 334 -15.77 -11.56 8.63
C TYR A 334 -15.61 -11.72 10.13
N ASN A 335 -15.81 -10.64 10.85
CA ASN A 335 -15.72 -10.57 12.30
C ASN A 335 -16.46 -11.77 12.89
N LEU A 336 -15.72 -12.74 13.42
CA LEU A 336 -16.23 -13.95 14.06
C LEU A 336 -16.99 -13.66 15.37
N ASN A 337 -17.38 -12.41 15.61
CA ASN A 337 -18.21 -12.04 16.76
C ASN A 337 -19.72 -12.30 16.55
N GLU A 338 -20.16 -12.68 15.35
CA GLU A 338 -21.49 -13.27 15.17
C GLU A 338 -21.33 -14.78 14.96
N VAL A 339 -21.60 -15.54 15.98
CA VAL A 339 -21.70 -17.00 15.90
C VAL A 339 -22.91 -17.34 15.03
N VAL A 340 -22.66 -17.61 13.73
CA VAL A 340 -23.69 -18.17 12.86
C VAL A 340 -23.78 -19.66 13.15
N SER A 341 -24.94 -20.13 13.56
CA SER A 341 -25.20 -21.54 13.76
C SER A 341 -26.46 -21.99 13.05
N VAL A 342 -26.55 -23.31 12.81
CA VAL A 342 -27.71 -23.95 12.17
C VAL A 342 -28.23 -25.07 13.04
N SER A 343 -29.54 -25.09 13.25
CA SER A 343 -30.20 -26.13 14.05
C SER A 343 -31.60 -26.48 13.54
N PRO A 344 -32.05 -27.73 13.61
CA PRO A 344 -31.24 -28.91 13.94
C PRO A 344 -30.22 -29.23 12.84
N ASN A 345 -29.08 -29.80 13.22
CA ASN A 345 -28.09 -30.32 12.28
C ASN A 345 -27.50 -31.62 12.87
N PRO A 346 -27.82 -32.80 12.36
CA PRO A 346 -28.58 -33.08 11.13
C PRO A 346 -30.06 -32.60 11.12
N THR A 347 -30.59 -32.34 9.93
CA THR A 347 -31.98 -31.91 9.74
C THR A 347 -32.79 -32.92 8.91
N PHE A 348 -34.11 -32.93 9.10
CA PHE A 348 -35.06 -33.64 8.23
C PHE A 348 -35.75 -32.67 7.28
N ASP A 349 -36.24 -31.54 7.79
CA ASP A 349 -37.13 -30.67 6.99
C ASP A 349 -36.77 -29.17 7.03
N LYS A 350 -36.62 -28.63 8.22
CA LYS A 350 -36.43 -27.19 8.44
C LYS A 350 -35.13 -26.92 9.19
N VAL A 351 -34.50 -25.82 8.87
CA VAL A 351 -33.28 -25.38 9.50
C VAL A 351 -33.46 -23.93 9.95
N LEU A 352 -33.29 -23.69 11.24
CA LEU A 352 -33.14 -22.36 11.82
C LEU A 352 -31.68 -21.93 11.68
N ILE A 353 -31.49 -20.72 11.18
CA ILE A 353 -30.16 -20.10 11.04
C ILE A 353 -30.07 -18.99 12.07
N SER A 354 -29.30 -19.20 13.12
CA SER A 354 -29.06 -18.19 14.14
C SER A 354 -28.07 -17.15 13.61
N ALA A 355 -28.60 -16.05 13.07
CA ALA A 355 -27.84 -14.91 12.55
C ALA A 355 -28.72 -13.67 12.51
N LYS A 356 -28.10 -12.49 12.66
CA LYS A 356 -28.79 -11.19 12.52
C LYS A 356 -28.70 -10.67 11.09
N ASP A 357 -29.61 -9.81 10.71
CA ASP A 357 -29.55 -9.00 9.46
C ASP A 357 -29.31 -9.83 8.18
N VAL A 358 -29.96 -10.99 8.05
CA VAL A 358 -29.77 -11.89 6.91
C VAL A 358 -30.47 -11.32 5.66
N PHE A 359 -29.71 -11.15 4.56
CA PHE A 359 -30.23 -10.72 3.27
C PHE A 359 -30.34 -11.85 2.23
N GLN A 360 -29.46 -12.85 2.33
CA GLN A 360 -29.43 -13.97 1.39
C GLN A 360 -28.81 -15.19 2.05
N ILE A 361 -29.36 -16.36 1.71
CA ILE A 361 -28.80 -17.67 2.05
C ILE A 361 -28.66 -18.45 0.75
N GLU A 362 -27.51 -19.13 0.60
CA GLU A 362 -27.25 -20.08 -0.48
C GLU A 362 -26.81 -21.40 0.10
N VAL A 363 -27.22 -22.50 -0.53
CA VAL A 363 -26.79 -23.85 -0.15
C VAL A 363 -26.25 -24.59 -1.35
N TYR A 364 -25.14 -25.26 -1.18
CA TYR A 364 -24.40 -25.99 -2.19
C TYR A 364 -24.28 -27.46 -1.82
N ASN A 365 -24.31 -28.35 -2.81
CA ASN A 365 -23.98 -29.76 -2.63
C ASN A 365 -22.45 -29.98 -2.61
N LEU A 366 -22.01 -31.24 -2.41
CA LEU A 366 -20.59 -31.62 -2.40
C LEU A 366 -19.84 -31.34 -3.71
N LEU A 367 -20.56 -31.19 -4.84
CA LEU A 367 -20.01 -30.87 -6.15
C LEU A 367 -19.90 -29.36 -6.36
N GLY A 368 -20.25 -28.54 -5.38
CA GLY A 368 -20.25 -27.08 -5.49
C GLY A 368 -21.43 -26.52 -6.30
N GLN A 369 -22.42 -27.32 -6.65
CA GLN A 369 -23.62 -26.88 -7.35
C GLN A 369 -24.56 -26.21 -6.34
N LYS A 370 -25.11 -25.05 -6.69
CA LYS A 370 -26.10 -24.34 -5.86
C LYS A 370 -27.45 -25.05 -5.95
N VAL A 371 -27.92 -25.61 -4.84
CA VAL A 371 -29.16 -26.39 -4.75
C VAL A 371 -30.31 -25.62 -4.10
N PHE A 372 -30.00 -24.53 -3.39
CA PHE A 372 -30.99 -23.66 -2.76
C PHE A 372 -30.47 -22.22 -2.67
N GLN A 373 -31.38 -21.26 -2.87
CA GLN A 373 -31.12 -19.84 -2.66
C GLN A 373 -32.40 -19.16 -2.19
N LYS A 374 -32.27 -18.30 -1.17
CA LYS A 374 -33.37 -17.46 -0.69
C LYS A 374 -32.88 -16.08 -0.33
N LYS A 375 -33.54 -15.03 -0.86
CA LYS A 375 -33.31 -13.64 -0.48
C LYS A 375 -34.29 -13.23 0.61
N PHE A 376 -33.89 -12.34 1.47
CA PHE A 376 -34.66 -11.81 2.60
C PHE A 376 -34.53 -10.28 2.61
N ASN A 377 -35.48 -9.60 3.23
CA ASN A 377 -35.39 -8.17 3.49
C ASN A 377 -34.95 -7.93 4.93
N LYS A 378 -33.68 -8.18 5.21
CA LYS A 378 -33.02 -7.96 6.51
C LYS A 378 -33.75 -8.66 7.68
N VAL A 379 -33.68 -9.99 7.73
CA VAL A 379 -34.39 -10.81 8.74
C VAL A 379 -33.40 -11.41 9.74
N ASN A 380 -33.77 -11.43 11.01
CA ASN A 380 -33.03 -12.12 12.07
C ASN A 380 -33.54 -13.55 12.21
N ASN A 381 -32.60 -14.49 12.41
CA ASN A 381 -32.86 -15.92 12.66
C ASN A 381 -33.86 -16.54 11.66
N PRO A 382 -33.60 -16.48 10.33
CA PRO A 382 -34.50 -17.05 9.36
C PRO A 382 -34.56 -18.56 9.42
N ILE A 383 -35.75 -19.09 9.07
CA ILE A 383 -35.95 -20.54 8.89
C ILE A 383 -36.03 -20.82 7.39
N ILE A 384 -35.28 -21.80 6.93
CA ILE A 384 -35.39 -22.34 5.57
C ILE A 384 -36.04 -23.73 5.60
N ASN A 385 -36.85 -23.98 4.57
CA ASN A 385 -37.42 -25.32 4.32
C ASN A 385 -36.45 -26.09 3.42
N PHE A 386 -35.98 -27.23 3.90
CA PHE A 386 -34.97 -28.07 3.24
C PHE A 386 -35.51 -29.45 2.87
N ILE A 387 -36.84 -29.66 2.96
CA ILE A 387 -37.55 -30.95 2.75
C ILE A 387 -37.30 -31.53 1.35
N SER A 388 -37.23 -30.67 0.32
CA SER A 388 -37.05 -31.06 -1.08
C SER A 388 -35.65 -31.55 -1.43
N GLN A 389 -34.68 -31.39 -0.53
CA GLN A 389 -33.31 -31.80 -0.80
C GLN A 389 -33.11 -33.28 -0.44
N SER A 390 -32.33 -34.00 -1.23
CA SER A 390 -31.93 -35.37 -0.98
C SER A 390 -31.12 -35.52 0.30
N LYS A 391 -31.11 -36.72 0.90
CA LYS A 391 -30.19 -37.04 2.01
C LYS A 391 -28.74 -36.81 1.60
N GLY A 392 -27.96 -36.18 2.46
CA GLY A 392 -26.57 -35.89 2.15
C GLY A 392 -25.95 -34.73 2.93
N ILE A 393 -24.73 -34.38 2.53
CA ILE A 393 -23.97 -33.27 3.11
C ILE A 393 -24.08 -32.07 2.16
N TYR A 394 -24.33 -30.91 2.74
CA TYR A 394 -24.45 -29.64 2.05
C TYR A 394 -23.60 -28.57 2.76
N PHE A 395 -23.34 -27.48 2.06
CA PHE A 395 -22.67 -26.30 2.60
C PHE A 395 -23.60 -25.11 2.49
N LEU A 396 -24.05 -24.58 3.63
CA LEU A 396 -24.83 -23.35 3.72
C LEU A 396 -23.87 -22.17 3.74
N ASN A 397 -24.00 -21.28 2.78
CA ASN A 397 -23.23 -20.03 2.71
C ASN A 397 -24.08 -18.85 3.18
N LEU A 398 -23.57 -18.13 4.16
CA LEU A 398 -24.15 -16.89 4.66
C LEU A 398 -23.03 -15.88 4.88
N ARG A 399 -23.01 -14.79 4.12
CA ARG A 399 -21.99 -13.72 4.23
C ARG A 399 -20.54 -14.26 4.20
N GLY A 400 -20.23 -15.21 3.31
CA GLY A 400 -18.89 -15.82 3.24
C GLY A 400 -18.60 -16.90 4.28
N ASN A 401 -19.44 -17.06 5.31
CA ASN A 401 -19.34 -18.21 6.23
C ASN A 401 -19.96 -19.44 5.59
N SER A 402 -19.21 -20.53 5.56
CA SER A 402 -19.68 -21.83 5.07
C SER A 402 -19.90 -22.79 6.26
N ILE A 403 -21.13 -23.26 6.43
CA ILE A 403 -21.53 -24.14 7.52
C ILE A 403 -21.95 -25.48 6.93
N LYS A 404 -21.36 -26.56 7.44
CA LYS A 404 -21.78 -27.92 7.07
C LYS A 404 -23.18 -28.18 7.57
N LEU A 405 -24.07 -28.59 6.68
CA LEU A 405 -25.44 -28.99 6.95
C LEU A 405 -25.63 -30.44 6.52
N VAL A 406 -26.16 -31.29 7.41
CA VAL A 406 -26.42 -32.68 7.12
C VAL A 406 -27.92 -32.88 7.02
N LYS A 407 -28.40 -33.47 5.91
CA LYS A 407 -29.79 -33.83 5.63
C LYS A 407 -29.93 -35.34 5.82
N ASN A 408 -30.80 -35.75 6.75
CA ASN A 408 -31.16 -37.17 7.03
C ASN A 408 -32.28 -37.65 6.11
#